data_0364cd2c55eff34c41fbe64d1999cd0e
#
_entry.id   0364cd2c55eff34c41fbe64d1999cd0e
#
_cell.length_a   1.000
_cell.length_b   1.000
_cell.length_c   1.000
_cell.angle_alpha   90.00
_cell.angle_beta   90.00
_cell.angle_gamma   90.00
#
_symmetry.space_group_name_H-M   'P 1'
#
loop_
_entity.id
_entity.type
_entity.pdbx_description
1 polymer ?
#
loop_
_entity_poly.entity_id
_entity_poly.type
_entity_poly.pdbx_seq_one_letter_code
_entity_poly.pdbx_strand_id
1 'polypeptide(L)'
;MGQHQRAETTGLVIFLFCAILGGVAMSMYMTFAPAFWQISQRLFTVCSGIVAACGVISFCIGYAKGSHSFTLQHGWLVPIRRTLEILALSAVYAATAFLTSFLILNIANGIIGTQMFVGYVVGVCAGMSGVVGYLTVVQAQAMRAKTLAALLPLFVIAGVGGAGMTTDDPWWFVNNFSRLGDRTTFAATMFNTTIILAGVCVIVISYFSVSELITTYRQRGMWGETPELHAKRGLWLRIAILLTLLVACGICFIGIGSFRQTPHPVIHNTFAFGLPLITGVMLLALPWLVPLFSKAMYVMSDLIVVIGTAAVIVWRYNITSMTNLELLLGMLFFGWFVVFSRQIAALEADRIQEQIMHVQLMSEQGMSMLASLPESRLASDR
;
A
#
# COMPACT_ATOMS: atom_id res chain seq x y z
N MET A 1 -16.11 18.42 -19.07
CA MET A 1 -16.04 17.42 -17.99
C MET A 1 -14.76 17.62 -17.20
N GLY A 2 -14.82 17.81 -15.88
CA GLY A 2 -13.67 17.91 -15.00
C GLY A 2 -12.91 16.58 -14.91
N GLN A 3 -11.65 16.62 -14.43
CA GLN A 3 -10.80 15.39 -14.33
C GLN A 3 -11.46 14.29 -13.49
N HIS A 4 -12.10 14.63 -12.36
CA HIS A 4 -12.80 13.68 -11.50
C HIS A 4 -13.96 12.97 -12.20
N GLN A 5 -14.78 13.71 -12.94
CA GLN A 5 -15.91 13.14 -13.67
C GLN A 5 -15.46 12.20 -14.81
N ARG A 6 -14.32 12.48 -15.46
CA ARG A 6 -13.71 11.58 -16.46
C ARG A 6 -13.20 10.29 -15.82
N ALA A 7 -12.61 10.37 -14.63
CA ALA A 7 -12.14 9.20 -13.89
C ALA A 7 -13.32 8.27 -13.54
N GLU A 8 -14.41 8.83 -13.01
CA GLU A 8 -15.62 8.09 -12.66
C GLU A 8 -16.26 7.43 -13.89
N THR A 9 -16.41 8.16 -15.00
CA THR A 9 -16.95 7.60 -16.26
C THR A 9 -16.08 6.45 -16.78
N THR A 10 -14.76 6.61 -16.73
CA THR A 10 -13.83 5.51 -17.10
C THR A 10 -14.01 4.33 -16.16
N GLY A 11 -14.16 4.58 -14.85
CA GLY A 11 -14.41 3.54 -13.85
C GLY A 11 -15.64 2.71 -14.17
N LEU A 12 -16.76 3.34 -14.51
CA LEU A 12 -18.00 2.64 -14.85
C LEU A 12 -17.86 1.78 -16.13
N VAL A 13 -17.16 2.27 -17.14
CA VAL A 13 -16.89 1.47 -18.36
C VAL A 13 -16.05 0.24 -18.04
N ILE A 14 -15.01 0.41 -17.21
CA ILE A 14 -14.14 -0.69 -16.77
C ILE A 14 -14.91 -1.67 -15.86
N PHE A 15 -15.82 -1.17 -15.01
CA PHE A 15 -16.71 -2.04 -14.24
C PHE A 15 -17.47 -3.01 -15.15
N LEU A 16 -18.16 -2.50 -16.17
CA LEU A 16 -18.93 -3.32 -17.11
C LEU A 16 -18.02 -4.29 -17.88
N PHE A 17 -16.89 -3.81 -18.37
CA PHE A 17 -15.92 -4.66 -19.08
C PHE A 17 -15.41 -5.81 -18.21
N CYS A 18 -14.97 -5.52 -16.98
CA CYS A 18 -14.46 -6.53 -16.07
C CYS A 18 -15.56 -7.49 -15.57
N ALA A 19 -16.79 -6.99 -15.38
CA ALA A 19 -17.92 -7.84 -15.00
C ALA A 19 -18.25 -8.86 -16.10
N ILE A 20 -18.31 -8.43 -17.36
CA ILE A 20 -18.52 -9.32 -18.51
C ILE A 20 -17.35 -10.30 -18.63
N LEU A 21 -16.11 -9.82 -18.61
CA LEU A 21 -14.93 -10.67 -18.74
C LEU A 21 -14.86 -11.72 -17.63
N GLY A 22 -15.06 -11.30 -16.36
CA GLY A 22 -15.05 -12.19 -15.21
C GLY A 22 -16.17 -13.22 -15.24
N GLY A 23 -17.39 -12.80 -15.63
CA GLY A 23 -18.53 -13.70 -15.77
C GLY A 23 -18.34 -14.74 -16.89
N VAL A 24 -17.84 -14.31 -18.05
CA VAL A 24 -17.54 -15.21 -19.17
C VAL A 24 -16.42 -16.20 -18.78
N ALA A 25 -15.31 -15.71 -18.22
CA ALA A 25 -14.20 -16.56 -17.81
C ALA A 25 -14.63 -17.62 -16.78
N MET A 26 -15.42 -17.21 -15.79
CA MET A 26 -15.93 -18.14 -14.78
C MET A 26 -16.95 -19.12 -15.35
N SER A 27 -17.81 -18.69 -16.25
CA SER A 27 -18.76 -19.57 -16.95
C SER A 27 -18.02 -20.62 -17.79
N MET A 28 -16.98 -20.21 -18.53
CA MET A 28 -16.11 -21.16 -19.28
C MET A 28 -15.45 -22.17 -18.32
N TYR A 29 -14.90 -21.70 -17.19
CA TYR A 29 -14.32 -22.59 -16.20
C TYR A 29 -15.36 -23.62 -15.70
N MET A 30 -16.55 -23.18 -15.32
CA MET A 30 -17.61 -24.10 -14.83
C MET A 30 -18.06 -25.10 -15.90
N THR A 31 -18.00 -24.72 -17.18
CA THR A 31 -18.42 -25.59 -18.30
C THR A 31 -17.35 -26.62 -18.68
N PHE A 32 -16.08 -26.24 -18.69
CA PHE A 32 -15.02 -27.07 -19.24
C PHE A 32 -14.12 -27.73 -18.18
N ALA A 33 -14.14 -27.27 -16.93
CA ALA A 33 -13.30 -27.86 -15.88
C ALA A 33 -13.88 -29.20 -15.41
N PRO A 34 -13.04 -30.23 -15.20
CA PRO A 34 -13.45 -31.47 -14.59
C PRO A 34 -14.08 -31.27 -13.21
N ALA A 35 -15.02 -32.13 -12.81
CA ALA A 35 -15.76 -32.00 -11.54
C ALA A 35 -14.86 -31.87 -10.30
N PHE A 36 -13.70 -32.57 -10.28
CA PHE A 36 -12.75 -32.48 -9.16
C PHE A 36 -12.02 -31.13 -9.05
N TRP A 37 -12.09 -30.28 -10.09
CA TRP A 37 -11.57 -28.89 -10.07
C TRP A 37 -12.62 -27.90 -9.58
N GLN A 38 -13.89 -28.30 -9.51
CA GLN A 38 -15.01 -27.48 -9.06
C GLN A 38 -15.27 -27.60 -7.54
N ILE A 39 -14.30 -28.12 -6.78
CA ILE A 39 -14.36 -28.18 -5.32
C ILE A 39 -14.10 -26.78 -4.75
N SER A 40 -14.82 -26.41 -3.67
CA SER A 40 -14.90 -25.06 -3.09
C SER A 40 -13.56 -24.32 -3.01
N GLN A 41 -12.50 -24.92 -2.50
CA GLN A 41 -11.21 -24.25 -2.36
C GLN A 41 -10.55 -23.92 -3.72
N ARG A 42 -10.62 -24.84 -4.69
CA ARG A 42 -10.09 -24.60 -6.06
C ARG A 42 -10.95 -23.62 -6.80
N LEU A 43 -12.26 -23.72 -6.67
CA LEU A 43 -13.23 -22.81 -7.25
C LEU A 43 -12.99 -21.38 -6.80
N PHE A 44 -12.78 -21.16 -5.50
CA PHE A 44 -12.49 -19.83 -4.94
C PHE A 44 -11.13 -19.31 -5.39
N THR A 45 -10.13 -20.17 -5.49
CA THR A 45 -8.81 -19.81 -6.05
C THR A 45 -8.93 -19.30 -7.49
N VAL A 46 -9.69 -20.00 -8.33
CA VAL A 46 -9.88 -19.60 -9.73
C VAL A 46 -10.69 -18.31 -9.83
N CYS A 47 -11.79 -18.21 -9.09
CA CYS A 47 -12.61 -16.99 -9.05
C CYS A 47 -11.75 -15.79 -8.63
N SER A 48 -10.98 -15.92 -7.54
CA SER A 48 -10.08 -14.86 -7.06
C SER A 48 -8.97 -14.55 -8.06
N GLY A 49 -8.46 -15.54 -8.79
CA GLY A 49 -7.49 -15.36 -9.86
C GLY A 49 -8.06 -14.53 -11.03
N ILE A 50 -9.30 -14.79 -11.44
CA ILE A 50 -10.01 -14.03 -12.47
C ILE A 50 -10.21 -12.57 -12.01
N VAL A 51 -10.66 -12.35 -10.76
CA VAL A 51 -10.83 -11.03 -10.17
C VAL A 51 -9.51 -10.28 -10.13
N ALA A 52 -8.42 -10.93 -9.72
CA ALA A 52 -7.09 -10.34 -9.70
C ALA A 52 -6.58 -9.97 -11.10
N ALA A 53 -6.81 -10.80 -12.09
CA ALA A 53 -6.47 -10.50 -13.50
C ALA A 53 -7.22 -9.25 -14.00
N CYS A 54 -8.50 -9.12 -13.70
CA CYS A 54 -9.28 -7.91 -13.96
C CYS A 54 -8.69 -6.69 -13.25
N GLY A 55 -8.21 -6.85 -12.00
CA GLY A 55 -7.51 -5.81 -11.26
C GLY A 55 -6.22 -5.36 -11.96
N VAL A 56 -5.39 -6.28 -12.44
CA VAL A 56 -4.16 -5.95 -13.20
C VAL A 56 -4.48 -5.16 -14.47
N ILE A 57 -5.44 -5.63 -15.26
CA ILE A 57 -5.86 -4.96 -16.50
C ILE A 57 -6.32 -3.54 -16.20
N SER A 58 -7.16 -3.39 -15.17
CA SER A 58 -7.70 -2.10 -14.73
C SER A 58 -6.62 -1.17 -14.22
N PHE A 59 -5.65 -1.71 -13.46
CA PHE A 59 -4.49 -0.95 -12.98
C PHE A 59 -3.66 -0.40 -14.15
N CYS A 60 -3.31 -1.23 -15.12
CA CYS A 60 -2.54 -0.82 -16.28
C CYS A 60 -3.25 0.28 -17.08
N ILE A 61 -4.58 0.16 -17.27
CA ILE A 61 -5.39 1.17 -17.96
C ILE A 61 -5.44 2.48 -17.16
N GLY A 62 -5.69 2.40 -15.84
CA GLY A 62 -5.78 3.57 -14.95
C GLY A 62 -4.46 4.32 -14.86
N TYR A 63 -3.37 3.60 -14.65
CA TYR A 63 -2.03 4.16 -14.55
C TYR A 63 -1.57 4.79 -15.86
N ALA A 64 -1.82 4.14 -17.00
CA ALA A 64 -1.49 4.70 -18.33
C ALA A 64 -2.24 6.01 -18.61
N LYS A 65 -3.49 6.15 -18.16
CA LYS A 65 -4.28 7.38 -18.32
C LYS A 65 -3.88 8.49 -17.33
N GLY A 66 -3.47 8.14 -16.12
CA GLY A 66 -3.04 9.10 -15.08
C GLY A 66 -1.63 9.64 -15.29
N SER A 67 -0.77 8.87 -15.94
CA SER A 67 0.63 9.19 -16.18
C SER A 67 0.82 9.87 -17.55
N HIS A 68 0.78 11.20 -17.58
CA HIS A 68 1.03 12.00 -18.80
C HIS A 68 2.46 11.93 -19.37
N SER A 69 3.31 11.04 -18.90
CA SER A 69 4.73 11.11 -19.23
C SER A 69 5.34 9.81 -19.76
N PHE A 70 4.73 9.26 -20.80
CA PHE A 70 5.45 8.36 -21.72
C PHE A 70 6.36 9.13 -22.71
N THR A 71 6.52 10.44 -22.54
CA THR A 71 7.44 11.23 -23.36
C THR A 71 8.89 10.94 -22.95
N LEU A 72 9.65 10.41 -23.90
CA LEU A 72 11.08 10.02 -23.86
C LEU A 72 12.07 11.17 -23.55
N GLN A 73 11.63 12.27 -22.93
CA GLN A 73 12.43 13.50 -22.83
C GLN A 73 13.59 13.47 -21.81
N HIS A 74 13.72 12.43 -20.97
CA HIS A 74 14.74 12.45 -19.90
C HIS A 74 15.47 11.10 -19.66
N GLY A 75 16.13 10.56 -20.69
CA GLY A 75 17.07 9.46 -20.56
C GLY A 75 16.46 8.04 -20.62
N TRP A 76 17.27 7.07 -21.07
CA TRP A 76 16.87 5.66 -21.31
C TRP A 76 16.51 4.87 -20.04
N LEU A 77 16.96 5.29 -18.86
CA LEU A 77 16.65 4.63 -17.58
C LEU A 77 15.23 4.93 -17.07
N VAL A 78 14.60 6.03 -17.51
CA VAL A 78 13.26 6.44 -17.06
C VAL A 78 12.18 5.41 -17.45
N PRO A 79 12.12 4.87 -18.67
CA PRO A 79 11.14 3.86 -19.03
C PRO A 79 11.33 2.54 -18.26
N ILE A 80 12.58 2.11 -18.02
CA ILE A 80 12.86 0.89 -17.25
C ILE A 80 12.34 1.04 -15.81
N ARG A 81 12.68 2.13 -15.13
CA ARG A 81 12.20 2.42 -13.78
C ARG A 81 10.67 2.40 -13.71
N ARG A 82 9.99 3.04 -14.67
CA ARG A 82 8.52 3.07 -14.72
C ARG A 82 7.91 1.72 -14.98
N THR A 83 8.49 0.93 -15.87
CA THR A 83 8.02 -0.43 -16.12
C THR A 83 8.12 -1.28 -14.85
N LEU A 84 9.23 -1.20 -14.12
CA LEU A 84 9.40 -1.90 -12.85
C LEU A 84 8.38 -1.41 -11.79
N GLU A 85 8.12 -0.11 -11.74
CA GLU A 85 7.13 0.50 -10.86
C GLU A 85 5.70 0.00 -11.19
N ILE A 86 5.31 -0.01 -12.46
CA ILE A 86 4.02 -0.54 -12.90
C ILE A 86 3.89 -2.02 -12.55
N LEU A 87 4.91 -2.83 -12.80
CA LEU A 87 4.91 -4.26 -12.49
C LEU A 87 4.77 -4.50 -10.97
N ALA A 88 5.57 -3.80 -10.16
CA ALA A 88 5.51 -3.92 -8.71
C ALA A 88 4.13 -3.53 -8.16
N LEU A 89 3.58 -2.40 -8.61
CA LEU A 89 2.29 -1.91 -8.17
C LEU A 89 1.13 -2.78 -8.66
N SER A 90 1.16 -3.22 -9.92
CA SER A 90 0.15 -4.15 -10.44
C SER A 90 0.15 -5.48 -9.69
N ALA A 91 1.33 -5.99 -9.30
CA ALA A 91 1.44 -7.18 -8.47
C ALA A 91 0.82 -6.99 -7.08
N VAL A 92 1.01 -5.82 -6.45
CA VAL A 92 0.38 -5.48 -5.16
C VAL A 92 -1.14 -5.44 -5.29
N TYR A 93 -1.67 -4.77 -6.33
CA TYR A 93 -3.13 -4.72 -6.56
C TYR A 93 -3.71 -6.09 -6.89
N ALA A 94 -3.01 -6.89 -7.72
CA ALA A 94 -3.40 -8.26 -8.03
C ALA A 94 -3.46 -9.13 -6.78
N ALA A 95 -2.42 -9.09 -5.95
CA ALA A 95 -2.37 -9.85 -4.71
C ALA A 95 -3.44 -9.39 -3.72
N THR A 96 -3.66 -8.08 -3.56
CA THR A 96 -4.73 -7.53 -2.71
C THR A 96 -6.10 -8.02 -3.19
N ALA A 97 -6.38 -7.89 -4.49
CA ALA A 97 -7.64 -8.35 -5.09
C ALA A 97 -7.83 -9.86 -4.92
N PHE A 98 -6.79 -10.66 -5.18
CA PHE A 98 -6.82 -12.11 -5.01
C PHE A 98 -7.12 -12.51 -3.56
N LEU A 99 -6.33 -12.03 -2.62
CA LEU A 99 -6.44 -12.43 -1.21
C LEU A 99 -7.75 -11.96 -0.57
N THR A 100 -8.16 -10.71 -0.87
CA THR A 100 -9.43 -10.17 -0.36
C THR A 100 -10.61 -10.95 -0.93
N SER A 101 -10.62 -11.21 -2.24
CA SER A 101 -11.67 -12.01 -2.89
C SER A 101 -11.71 -13.43 -2.35
N PHE A 102 -10.56 -14.08 -2.20
CA PHE A 102 -10.45 -15.41 -1.65
C PHE A 102 -10.99 -15.49 -0.20
N LEU A 103 -10.64 -14.53 0.64
CA LEU A 103 -11.13 -14.44 2.01
C LEU A 103 -12.65 -14.24 2.04
N ILE A 104 -13.19 -13.30 1.26
CA ILE A 104 -14.63 -13.04 1.19
C ILE A 104 -15.39 -14.28 0.73
N LEU A 105 -14.90 -15.00 -0.29
CA LEU A 105 -15.52 -16.22 -0.79
C LEU A 105 -15.53 -17.33 0.26
N ASN A 106 -14.44 -17.49 1.04
CA ASN A 106 -14.40 -18.47 2.12
C ASN A 106 -15.37 -18.12 3.25
N ILE A 107 -15.46 -16.86 3.65
CA ILE A 107 -16.42 -16.40 4.67
C ILE A 107 -17.85 -16.62 4.17
N ALA A 108 -18.16 -16.20 2.94
CA ALA A 108 -19.49 -16.40 2.35
C ALA A 108 -19.88 -17.87 2.28
N ASN A 109 -18.96 -18.75 1.88
CA ASN A 109 -19.19 -20.20 1.88
C ASN A 109 -19.47 -20.77 3.28
N GLY A 110 -18.78 -20.26 4.30
CA GLY A 110 -19.02 -20.65 5.68
C GLY A 110 -20.41 -20.27 6.21
N ILE A 111 -20.99 -19.16 5.69
CA ILE A 111 -22.30 -18.64 6.10
C ILE A 111 -23.44 -19.27 5.27
N ILE A 112 -23.31 -19.28 3.93
CA ILE A 112 -24.39 -19.66 3.01
C ILE A 112 -24.42 -21.17 2.77
N GLY A 113 -23.26 -21.81 2.82
CA GLY A 113 -23.09 -23.22 2.49
C GLY A 113 -22.76 -23.47 1.02
N THR A 114 -22.09 -24.60 0.75
CA THR A 114 -21.44 -24.89 -0.54
C THR A 114 -22.45 -25.05 -1.68
N GLN A 115 -23.57 -25.69 -1.44
CA GLN A 115 -24.56 -26.02 -2.51
C GLN A 115 -25.22 -24.76 -3.09
N MET A 116 -25.62 -23.81 -2.24
CA MET A 116 -26.25 -22.56 -2.70
C MET A 116 -25.22 -21.66 -3.36
N PHE A 117 -23.99 -21.65 -2.87
CA PHE A 117 -22.95 -20.77 -3.39
C PHE A 117 -22.50 -21.13 -4.81
N VAL A 118 -22.33 -22.41 -5.13
CA VAL A 118 -21.92 -22.90 -6.45
C VAL A 118 -22.88 -22.46 -7.54
N GLY A 119 -24.19 -22.41 -7.27
CA GLY A 119 -25.19 -21.93 -8.22
C GLY A 119 -25.04 -20.46 -8.63
N TYR A 120 -24.42 -19.64 -7.80
CA TYR A 120 -24.26 -18.18 -8.02
C TYR A 120 -22.84 -17.73 -8.30
N VAL A 121 -21.87 -18.64 -8.30
CA VAL A 121 -20.44 -18.30 -8.39
C VAL A 121 -20.07 -17.49 -9.62
N VAL A 122 -20.74 -17.71 -10.77
CA VAL A 122 -20.52 -16.95 -12.00
C VAL A 122 -20.94 -15.48 -11.80
N GLY A 123 -22.11 -15.25 -11.23
CA GLY A 123 -22.62 -13.90 -10.94
C GLY A 123 -21.77 -13.19 -9.89
N VAL A 124 -21.34 -13.91 -8.85
CA VAL A 124 -20.44 -13.40 -7.80
C VAL A 124 -19.09 -13.00 -8.40
N CYS A 125 -18.50 -13.87 -9.23
CA CYS A 125 -17.23 -13.58 -9.91
C CYS A 125 -17.36 -12.35 -10.83
N ALA A 126 -18.45 -12.25 -11.60
CA ALA A 126 -18.72 -11.10 -12.44
C ALA A 126 -18.82 -9.80 -11.62
N GLY A 127 -19.61 -9.80 -10.55
CA GLY A 127 -19.78 -8.64 -9.67
C GLY A 127 -18.47 -8.21 -9.01
N MET A 128 -17.72 -9.16 -8.44
CA MET A 128 -16.43 -8.89 -7.82
C MET A 128 -15.39 -8.36 -8.83
N SER A 129 -15.33 -8.93 -10.03
CA SER A 129 -14.44 -8.47 -11.11
C SER A 129 -14.78 -7.03 -11.53
N GLY A 130 -16.07 -6.69 -11.65
CA GLY A 130 -16.53 -5.34 -11.95
C GLY A 130 -16.13 -4.35 -10.86
N VAL A 131 -16.43 -4.66 -9.58
CA VAL A 131 -16.11 -3.79 -8.43
C VAL A 131 -14.60 -3.59 -8.31
N VAL A 132 -13.80 -4.65 -8.38
CA VAL A 132 -12.34 -4.55 -8.30
C VAL A 132 -11.79 -3.78 -9.49
N GLY A 133 -12.32 -3.99 -10.70
CA GLY A 133 -11.94 -3.24 -11.88
C GLY A 133 -12.19 -1.74 -11.73
N TYR A 134 -13.37 -1.35 -11.27
CA TYR A 134 -13.74 0.04 -10.99
C TYR A 134 -12.83 0.69 -9.95
N LEU A 135 -12.72 0.07 -8.76
CA LEU A 135 -11.92 0.61 -7.66
C LEU A 135 -10.45 0.76 -8.06
N THR A 136 -9.90 -0.24 -8.75
CA THR A 136 -8.50 -0.24 -9.16
C THR A 136 -8.20 0.85 -10.19
N VAL A 137 -9.05 1.04 -11.21
CA VAL A 137 -8.81 2.08 -12.24
C VAL A 137 -8.91 3.48 -11.66
N VAL A 138 -9.87 3.74 -10.76
CA VAL A 138 -10.03 5.04 -10.10
C VAL A 138 -8.84 5.33 -9.18
N GLN A 139 -8.42 4.36 -8.40
CA GLN A 139 -7.26 4.50 -7.51
C GLN A 139 -5.94 4.66 -8.29
N ALA A 140 -5.75 3.91 -9.39
CA ALA A 140 -4.56 3.98 -10.22
C ALA A 140 -4.37 5.35 -10.91
N GLN A 141 -5.45 6.06 -11.22
CA GLN A 141 -5.38 7.43 -11.78
C GLN A 141 -4.92 8.48 -10.74
N ALA A 142 -5.18 8.24 -9.46
CA ALA A 142 -4.83 9.14 -8.35
C ALA A 142 -3.75 8.53 -7.43
N MET A 143 -2.81 7.76 -8.01
CA MET A 143 -1.82 7.01 -7.25
C MET A 143 -0.93 7.92 -6.41
N ARG A 144 -0.94 7.70 -5.09
CA ARG A 144 -0.09 8.37 -4.10
C ARG A 144 0.36 7.36 -3.04
N ALA A 145 1.49 7.64 -2.36
CA ALA A 145 2.00 6.79 -1.28
C ALA A 145 0.93 6.47 -0.22
N LYS A 146 0.10 7.45 0.14
CA LYS A 146 -1.00 7.29 1.11
C LYS A 146 -2.06 6.26 0.69
N THR A 147 -2.32 6.14 -0.62
CA THR A 147 -3.32 5.17 -1.16
C THR A 147 -2.80 3.76 -1.02
N LEU A 148 -1.54 3.53 -1.39
CA LEU A 148 -0.88 2.23 -1.22
C LEU A 148 -0.75 1.84 0.24
N ALA A 149 -0.37 2.79 1.10
CA ALA A 149 -0.25 2.54 2.54
C ALA A 149 -1.59 2.14 3.17
N ALA A 150 -2.71 2.71 2.71
CA ALA A 150 -4.05 2.34 3.20
C ALA A 150 -4.49 0.93 2.75
N LEU A 151 -4.00 0.42 1.62
CA LEU A 151 -4.28 -0.94 1.15
C LEU A 151 -3.47 -2.01 1.91
N LEU A 152 -2.31 -1.65 2.44
CA LEU A 152 -1.38 -2.61 3.05
C LEU A 152 -1.98 -3.39 4.23
N PRO A 153 -2.66 -2.78 5.21
CA PRO A 153 -3.33 -3.52 6.28
C PRO A 153 -4.40 -4.48 5.76
N LEU A 154 -5.23 -4.04 4.81
CA LEU A 154 -6.27 -4.88 4.19
C LEU A 154 -5.65 -6.10 3.50
N PHE A 155 -4.58 -5.89 2.74
CA PHE A 155 -3.83 -6.94 2.08
C PHE A 155 -3.30 -7.98 3.07
N VAL A 156 -2.65 -7.53 4.15
CA VAL A 156 -2.07 -8.44 5.16
C VAL A 156 -3.17 -9.19 5.93
N ILE A 157 -4.23 -8.49 6.35
CA ILE A 157 -5.38 -9.11 7.04
C ILE A 157 -6.03 -10.17 6.14
N ALA A 158 -6.23 -9.87 4.85
CA ALA A 158 -6.83 -10.81 3.91
C ALA A 158 -5.94 -12.05 3.68
N GLY A 159 -4.64 -11.88 3.55
CA GLY A 159 -3.71 -12.98 3.32
C GLY A 159 -3.50 -13.85 4.55
N VAL A 160 -3.28 -13.24 5.71
CA VAL A 160 -3.11 -13.98 6.98
C VAL A 160 -4.43 -14.62 7.40
N GLY A 161 -5.56 -13.91 7.28
CA GLY A 161 -6.89 -14.45 7.58
C GLY A 161 -7.25 -15.61 6.65
N GLY A 162 -7.01 -15.48 5.34
CA GLY A 162 -7.20 -16.54 4.37
C GLY A 162 -6.34 -17.77 4.66
N ALA A 163 -5.06 -17.57 5.04
CA ALA A 163 -4.18 -18.65 5.46
C ALA A 163 -4.70 -19.34 6.73
N GLY A 164 -5.13 -18.57 7.72
CA GLY A 164 -5.71 -19.08 8.96
C GLY A 164 -7.00 -19.88 8.75
N MET A 165 -7.83 -19.50 7.76
CA MET A 165 -9.06 -20.23 7.43
C MET A 165 -8.83 -21.52 6.62
N THR A 166 -7.69 -21.64 5.93
CA THR A 166 -7.39 -22.75 5.03
C THR A 166 -6.27 -23.67 5.54
N THR A 167 -5.70 -23.34 6.70
CA THR A 167 -4.66 -24.16 7.30
C THR A 167 -5.21 -25.52 7.78
N ASP A 168 -4.37 -26.54 7.73
CA ASP A 168 -4.60 -27.86 8.28
C ASP A 168 -4.15 -27.98 9.76
N ASP A 169 -3.64 -26.89 10.35
CA ASP A 169 -3.29 -26.82 11.77
C ASP A 169 -4.38 -26.07 12.55
N PRO A 170 -5.28 -26.78 13.26
CA PRO A 170 -6.36 -26.13 13.98
C PRO A 170 -5.88 -25.37 15.23
N TRP A 171 -4.61 -25.53 15.64
CA TRP A 171 -4.04 -24.94 16.86
C TRP A 171 -2.98 -23.88 16.59
N TRP A 172 -2.84 -23.39 15.35
CA TRP A 172 -1.83 -22.41 15.00
C TRP A 172 -1.89 -21.14 15.87
N PHE A 173 -3.10 -20.70 16.24
CA PHE A 173 -3.32 -19.50 17.03
C PHE A 173 -2.87 -19.60 18.50
N VAL A 174 -2.61 -20.80 19.00
CA VAL A 174 -2.09 -21.03 20.37
C VAL A 174 -0.58 -20.71 20.42
N ASN A 175 0.12 -20.89 19.31
CA ASN A 175 1.58 -20.72 19.25
C ASN A 175 1.98 -19.33 18.74
N ASN A 176 2.00 -19.14 17.41
CA ASN A 176 2.37 -17.87 16.75
C ASN A 176 1.88 -17.88 15.29
N PHE A 177 1.85 -16.70 14.64
CA PHE A 177 1.46 -16.61 13.23
C PHE A 177 2.43 -17.34 12.30
N SER A 178 3.71 -17.44 12.65
CA SER A 178 4.72 -18.11 11.83
C SER A 178 4.42 -19.60 11.62
N ARG A 179 3.60 -20.22 12.50
CA ARG A 179 3.10 -21.59 12.31
C ARG A 179 2.25 -21.73 11.05
N LEU A 180 1.55 -20.69 10.63
CA LEU A 180 0.82 -20.71 9.36
C LEU A 180 1.75 -20.91 8.16
N GLY A 181 2.98 -20.37 8.22
CA GLY A 181 3.97 -20.46 7.16
C GLY A 181 4.90 -21.69 7.22
N ASP A 182 4.80 -22.51 8.26
CA ASP A 182 5.83 -23.51 8.58
C ASP A 182 5.70 -24.80 7.75
N ARG A 183 4.49 -25.10 7.27
CA ARG A 183 4.19 -26.30 6.48
C ARG A 183 4.37 -26.08 4.98
N THR A 184 4.21 -27.13 4.16
CA THR A 184 4.25 -27.09 2.70
C THR A 184 2.84 -27.12 2.08
N THR A 185 1.90 -26.42 2.71
CA THR A 185 0.49 -26.38 2.30
C THR A 185 0.18 -25.11 1.51
N PHE A 186 -1.00 -25.07 0.89
CA PHE A 186 -1.52 -23.86 0.23
C PHE A 186 -1.61 -22.68 1.22
N ALA A 187 -2.09 -22.92 2.44
CA ALA A 187 -2.16 -21.92 3.50
C ALA A 187 -0.78 -21.33 3.83
N ALA A 188 0.23 -22.19 3.96
CA ALA A 188 1.59 -21.77 4.24
C ALA A 188 2.20 -20.93 3.09
N THR A 189 1.97 -21.34 1.84
CA THR A 189 2.39 -20.56 0.68
C THR A 189 1.71 -19.20 0.65
N MET A 190 0.40 -19.15 0.93
CA MET A 190 -0.37 -17.91 0.97
C MET A 190 0.13 -16.98 2.08
N PHE A 191 0.35 -17.48 3.29
CA PHE A 191 0.91 -16.71 4.40
C PHE A 191 2.29 -16.14 4.04
N ASN A 192 3.23 -16.98 3.65
CA ASN A 192 4.59 -16.58 3.36
C ASN A 192 4.66 -15.56 2.21
N THR A 193 3.92 -15.79 1.13
CA THR A 193 3.83 -14.86 0.00
C THR A 193 3.23 -13.52 0.43
N THR A 194 2.20 -13.53 1.28
CA THR A 194 1.60 -12.31 1.83
C THR A 194 2.63 -11.49 2.60
N ILE A 195 3.40 -12.12 3.49
CA ILE A 195 4.40 -11.42 4.30
C ILE A 195 5.56 -10.89 3.44
N ILE A 196 6.04 -11.65 2.45
CA ILE A 196 7.06 -11.20 1.50
C ILE A 196 6.55 -9.97 0.71
N LEU A 197 5.35 -10.05 0.15
CA LEU A 197 4.76 -8.94 -0.61
C LEU A 197 4.47 -7.73 0.28
N ALA A 198 4.07 -7.93 1.54
CA ALA A 198 3.93 -6.84 2.51
C ALA A 198 5.27 -6.11 2.70
N GLY A 199 6.37 -6.83 2.82
CA GLY A 199 7.70 -6.24 2.90
C GLY A 199 8.07 -5.45 1.66
N VAL A 200 7.79 -5.98 0.46
CA VAL A 200 7.98 -5.25 -0.81
C VAL A 200 7.14 -3.98 -0.84
N CYS A 201 5.85 -4.05 -0.42
CA CYS A 201 4.98 -2.88 -0.33
C CYS A 201 5.54 -1.82 0.61
N VAL A 202 6.03 -2.22 1.80
CA VAL A 202 6.66 -1.29 2.76
C VAL A 202 7.83 -0.57 2.12
N ILE A 203 8.72 -1.27 1.39
CA ILE A 203 9.87 -0.66 0.70
C ILE A 203 9.40 0.34 -0.37
N VAL A 204 8.44 -0.05 -1.21
CA VAL A 204 7.91 0.80 -2.29
C VAL A 204 7.26 2.06 -1.73
N ILE A 205 6.37 1.90 -0.73
CA ILE A 205 5.69 3.03 -0.09
C ILE A 205 6.70 3.96 0.61
N SER A 206 7.71 3.40 1.26
CA SER A 206 8.79 4.16 1.91
C SER A 206 9.55 5.01 0.91
N TYR A 207 9.87 4.45 -0.25
CA TYR A 207 10.54 5.18 -1.33
C TYR A 207 9.69 6.38 -1.81
N PHE A 208 8.39 6.18 -2.06
CA PHE A 208 7.50 7.27 -2.47
C PHE A 208 7.35 8.32 -1.36
N SER A 209 7.09 7.89 -0.13
CA SER A 209 6.94 8.78 1.03
C SER A 209 8.17 9.65 1.25
N VAL A 210 9.36 9.05 1.19
CA VAL A 210 10.61 9.80 1.36
C VAL A 210 10.88 10.72 0.17
N SER A 211 10.54 10.34 -1.05
CA SER A 211 10.64 11.20 -2.24
C SER A 211 9.73 12.43 -2.13
N GLU A 212 8.48 12.26 -1.66
CA GLU A 212 7.55 13.37 -1.39
C GLU A 212 8.09 14.29 -0.28
N LEU A 213 8.67 13.71 0.78
CA LEU A 213 9.29 14.46 1.88
C LEU A 213 10.49 15.28 1.40
N ILE A 214 11.40 14.71 0.60
CA ILE A 214 12.54 15.40 -0.02
C ILE A 214 12.05 16.61 -0.83
N THR A 215 11.02 16.41 -1.64
CA THR A 215 10.45 17.48 -2.47
C THR A 215 9.89 18.60 -1.60
N THR A 216 9.23 18.26 -0.49
CA THR A 216 8.70 19.25 0.47
C THR A 216 9.81 20.05 1.14
N TYR A 217 10.88 19.40 1.59
CA TYR A 217 12.05 20.11 2.16
C TYR A 217 12.72 21.03 1.15
N ARG A 218 12.88 20.58 -0.10
CA ARG A 218 13.50 21.36 -1.18
C ARG A 218 12.73 22.64 -1.49
N GLN A 219 11.41 22.56 -1.55
CA GLN A 219 10.58 23.70 -1.93
C GLN A 219 10.31 24.68 -0.78
N ARG A 220 10.36 24.24 0.49
CA ARG A 220 10.30 25.16 1.65
C ARG A 220 11.58 25.97 1.88
N GLY A 221 12.52 25.96 0.95
CA GLY A 221 13.77 26.70 1.07
C GLY A 221 14.74 26.16 2.13
N MET A 222 14.39 25.06 2.81
CA MET A 222 15.30 24.39 3.75
C MET A 222 16.53 23.80 3.04
N TRP A 223 16.48 23.80 1.72
CA TRP A 223 17.56 23.46 0.78
C TRP A 223 18.07 24.64 -0.02
N GLY A 224 17.83 25.88 0.43
CA GLY A 224 18.14 27.12 -0.25
C GLY A 224 19.56 27.26 -0.79
N GLU A 225 19.76 28.21 -1.70
CA GLU A 225 21.02 28.43 -2.44
C GLU A 225 22.21 28.87 -1.55
N THR A 226 21.95 29.31 -0.33
CA THR A 226 22.96 29.79 0.63
C THR A 226 22.88 29.26 2.06
N PRO A 227 22.41 28.04 2.38
CA PRO A 227 22.60 27.50 3.72
C PRO A 227 23.98 26.90 3.83
N GLU A 228 24.56 27.03 5.01
CA GLU A 228 25.81 26.39 5.37
C GLU A 228 25.80 24.91 4.94
N LEU A 229 26.87 24.47 4.29
CA LEU A 229 27.03 23.09 3.77
C LEU A 229 26.73 22.02 4.84
N HIS A 230 26.97 22.36 6.12
CA HIS A 230 26.70 21.50 7.28
C HIS A 230 25.20 21.26 7.54
N ALA A 231 24.32 22.26 7.33
CA ALA A 231 22.88 22.10 7.53
C ALA A 231 22.28 21.17 6.45
N LYS A 232 22.71 21.31 5.20
CA LYS A 232 22.32 20.41 4.10
C LYS A 232 22.75 18.95 4.37
N ARG A 233 24.00 18.75 4.82
CA ARG A 233 24.55 17.43 5.10
C ARG A 233 23.79 16.74 6.26
N GLY A 234 23.43 17.50 7.30
CA GLY A 234 22.65 16.98 8.43
C GLY A 234 21.25 16.51 8.03
N LEU A 235 20.55 17.27 7.15
CA LEU A 235 19.24 16.89 6.67
C LEU A 235 19.29 15.64 5.77
N TRP A 236 20.25 15.55 4.87
CA TRP A 236 20.48 14.36 4.05
C TRP A 236 20.71 13.11 4.88
N LEU A 237 21.53 13.22 5.94
CA LEU A 237 21.80 12.11 6.85
C LEU A 237 20.51 11.63 7.53
N ARG A 238 19.67 12.54 8.04
CA ARG A 238 18.38 12.20 8.69
C ARG A 238 17.44 11.47 7.73
N ILE A 239 17.32 11.96 6.50
CA ILE A 239 16.49 11.34 5.47
C ILE A 239 17.03 9.96 5.07
N ALA A 240 18.34 9.83 4.92
CA ALA A 240 18.99 8.56 4.60
C ALA A 240 18.78 7.53 5.73
N ILE A 241 18.92 7.93 6.99
CA ILE A 241 18.65 7.06 8.15
C ILE A 241 17.18 6.63 8.17
N LEU A 242 16.22 7.58 7.97
CA LEU A 242 14.81 7.25 7.91
C LEU A 242 14.52 6.22 6.82
N LEU A 243 15.02 6.45 5.59
CA LEU A 243 14.84 5.51 4.48
C LEU A 243 15.44 4.14 4.80
N THR A 244 16.65 4.12 5.38
CA THR A 244 17.31 2.87 5.75
C THR A 244 16.52 2.08 6.79
N LEU A 245 15.96 2.73 7.81
CA LEU A 245 15.13 2.08 8.84
C LEU A 245 13.83 1.54 8.25
N LEU A 246 13.17 2.31 7.40
CA LEU A 246 11.94 1.88 6.71
C LEU A 246 12.20 0.69 5.77
N VAL A 247 13.27 0.74 4.98
CA VAL A 247 13.69 -0.38 4.11
C VAL A 247 14.07 -1.60 4.93
N ALA A 248 14.76 -1.42 6.05
CA ALA A 248 15.11 -2.51 6.96
C ALA A 248 13.86 -3.19 7.53
N CYS A 249 12.80 -2.45 7.88
CA CYS A 249 11.51 -3.04 8.26
C CYS A 249 10.92 -3.91 7.12
N GLY A 250 10.94 -3.40 5.87
CA GLY A 250 10.49 -4.18 4.72
C GLY A 250 11.32 -5.45 4.49
N ILE A 251 12.64 -5.36 4.66
CA ILE A 251 13.55 -6.54 4.57
C ILE A 251 13.23 -7.54 5.69
N CYS A 252 12.90 -7.08 6.90
CA CYS A 252 12.47 -7.98 7.97
C CYS A 252 11.21 -8.76 7.60
N PHE A 253 10.19 -8.12 7.03
CA PHE A 253 9.00 -8.82 6.52
C PHE A 253 9.36 -9.84 5.45
N ILE A 254 10.20 -9.47 4.46
CA ILE A 254 10.67 -10.40 3.42
C ILE A 254 11.40 -11.59 4.05
N GLY A 255 12.27 -11.33 5.03
CA GLY A 255 13.00 -12.38 5.75
C GLY A 255 12.09 -13.33 6.52
N ILE A 256 11.08 -12.82 7.23
CA ILE A 256 10.08 -13.62 7.95
C ILE A 256 9.34 -14.56 6.99
N GLY A 257 8.89 -14.07 5.84
CA GLY A 257 8.17 -14.89 4.86
C GLY A 257 9.06 -15.83 4.05
N SER A 258 10.35 -15.48 3.84
CA SER A 258 11.28 -16.29 3.05
C SER A 258 11.90 -17.44 3.84
N PHE A 259 12.14 -17.25 5.12
CA PHE A 259 12.76 -18.24 6.00
C PHE A 259 11.74 -18.81 6.97
N ARG A 260 11.23 -20.01 6.68
CA ARG A 260 10.29 -20.69 7.58
C ARG A 260 10.93 -20.97 8.93
N GLN A 261 10.12 -20.93 9.99
CA GLN A 261 10.61 -21.07 11.37
C GLN A 261 11.26 -22.43 11.62
N THR A 262 10.63 -23.54 11.20
CA THR A 262 11.14 -24.88 11.53
C THR A 262 12.46 -25.24 10.83
N PRO A 263 12.69 -24.98 9.50
CA PRO A 263 13.99 -25.29 8.91
C PRO A 263 15.08 -24.30 9.34
N HIS A 264 14.72 -23.02 9.60
CA HIS A 264 15.67 -21.93 9.80
C HIS A 264 15.34 -21.02 11.00
N PRO A 265 15.21 -21.57 12.24
CA PRO A 265 14.71 -20.82 13.39
C PRO A 265 15.57 -19.59 13.73
N VAL A 266 16.89 -19.68 13.63
CA VAL A 266 17.79 -18.57 13.94
C VAL A 266 17.58 -17.40 12.97
N ILE A 267 17.56 -17.68 11.67
CA ILE A 267 17.41 -16.63 10.64
C ILE A 267 16.01 -16.01 10.74
N HIS A 268 14.97 -16.85 10.83
CA HIS A 268 13.59 -16.40 11.00
C HIS A 268 13.43 -15.46 12.21
N ASN A 269 13.89 -15.91 13.37
CA ASN A 269 13.80 -15.15 14.62
C ASN A 269 14.61 -13.84 14.56
N THR A 270 15.74 -13.81 13.86
CA THR A 270 16.51 -12.58 13.67
C THR A 270 15.66 -11.51 12.97
N PHE A 271 14.93 -11.87 11.92
CA PHE A 271 14.03 -10.93 11.25
C PHE A 271 12.78 -10.62 12.08
N ALA A 272 12.18 -11.63 12.73
CA ALA A 272 10.98 -11.47 13.53
C ALA A 272 11.17 -10.56 14.75
N PHE A 273 12.28 -10.69 15.48
CA PHE A 273 12.62 -9.80 16.59
C PHE A 273 13.28 -8.50 16.12
N GLY A 274 13.98 -8.52 14.99
CA GLY A 274 14.56 -7.33 14.36
C GLY A 274 13.51 -6.30 13.97
N LEU A 275 12.36 -6.73 13.47
CA LEU A 275 11.29 -5.84 13.03
C LEU A 275 10.78 -4.89 14.13
N PRO A 276 10.31 -5.35 15.31
CA PRO A 276 9.87 -4.47 16.38
C PRO A 276 11.01 -3.63 16.96
N LEU A 277 12.23 -4.14 17.00
CA LEU A 277 13.39 -3.38 17.47
C LEU A 277 13.69 -2.19 16.53
N ILE A 278 13.80 -2.44 15.24
CA ILE A 278 14.05 -1.39 14.23
C ILE A 278 12.91 -0.38 14.23
N THR A 279 11.67 -0.84 14.32
CA THR A 279 10.48 0.02 14.42
C THR A 279 10.55 0.89 15.67
N GLY A 280 10.84 0.33 16.84
CA GLY A 280 10.95 1.08 18.10
C GLY A 280 12.03 2.17 18.03
N VAL A 281 13.22 1.85 17.51
CA VAL A 281 14.30 2.84 17.30
C VAL A 281 13.84 3.96 16.36
N MET A 282 13.17 3.62 15.26
CA MET A 282 12.67 4.58 14.29
C MET A 282 11.62 5.51 14.90
N LEU A 283 10.67 4.97 15.67
CA LEU A 283 9.60 5.74 16.31
C LEU A 283 10.17 6.74 17.33
N LEU A 284 11.10 6.33 18.18
CA LEU A 284 11.75 7.20 19.16
C LEU A 284 12.63 8.27 18.50
N ALA A 285 13.27 7.94 17.38
CA ALA A 285 14.10 8.89 16.64
C ALA A 285 13.28 9.84 15.74
N LEU A 286 11.97 9.63 15.57
CA LEU A 286 11.12 10.34 14.62
C LEU A 286 11.17 11.88 14.78
N PRO A 287 11.15 12.48 15.99
CA PRO A 287 11.25 13.93 16.15
C PRO A 287 12.54 14.52 15.57
N TRP A 288 13.62 13.76 15.65
CA TRP A 288 14.91 14.16 15.08
C TRP A 288 14.99 13.87 13.58
N LEU A 289 14.42 12.75 13.11
CA LEU A 289 14.44 12.34 11.71
C LEU A 289 13.58 13.27 10.82
N VAL A 290 12.37 13.62 11.28
CA VAL A 290 11.40 14.41 10.51
C VAL A 290 10.81 15.53 11.38
N PRO A 291 11.52 16.63 11.62
CA PRO A 291 11.06 17.72 12.48
C PRO A 291 9.84 18.48 11.94
N LEU A 292 9.41 18.23 10.70
CA LEU A 292 8.23 18.84 10.08
C LEU A 292 6.90 18.19 10.50
N PHE A 293 6.93 17.05 11.16
CA PHE A 293 5.70 16.39 11.58
C PHE A 293 5.01 17.11 12.75
N SER A 294 3.73 16.86 12.89
CA SER A 294 2.94 17.39 14.01
C SER A 294 3.38 16.78 15.35
N LYS A 295 3.24 17.52 16.44
CA LYS A 295 3.50 17.01 17.79
C LYS A 295 2.66 15.76 18.10
N ALA A 296 1.42 15.70 17.58
CA ALA A 296 0.54 14.56 17.72
C ALA A 296 1.14 13.27 17.13
N MET A 297 1.89 13.37 15.99
CA MET A 297 2.57 12.24 15.39
C MET A 297 3.68 11.69 16.28
N TYR A 298 4.42 12.55 16.96
CA TYR A 298 5.48 12.12 17.89
C TYR A 298 4.86 11.45 19.13
N VAL A 299 3.86 12.07 19.74
CA VAL A 299 3.16 11.50 20.91
C VAL A 299 2.55 10.13 20.56
N MET A 300 1.94 10.00 19.38
CA MET A 300 1.41 8.72 18.92
C MET A 300 2.51 7.68 18.75
N SER A 301 3.67 8.08 18.19
CA SER A 301 4.82 7.19 18.01
C SER A 301 5.39 6.70 19.34
N ASP A 302 5.55 7.60 20.31
CA ASP A 302 6.01 7.26 21.65
C ASP A 302 5.00 6.34 22.37
N LEU A 303 3.70 6.61 22.23
CA LEU A 303 2.65 5.76 22.80
C LEU A 303 2.67 4.34 22.22
N ILE A 304 2.92 4.20 20.92
CA ILE A 304 3.07 2.88 20.27
C ILE A 304 4.26 2.12 20.87
N VAL A 305 5.38 2.79 21.12
CA VAL A 305 6.54 2.16 21.76
C VAL A 305 6.21 1.71 23.19
N VAL A 306 5.49 2.54 23.96
CA VAL A 306 5.06 2.20 25.33
C VAL A 306 4.13 0.99 25.31
N ILE A 307 3.10 1.00 24.44
CA ILE A 307 2.14 -0.12 24.32
C ILE A 307 2.86 -1.39 23.87
N GLY A 308 3.71 -1.30 22.85
CA GLY A 308 4.46 -2.44 22.34
C GLY A 308 5.39 -3.04 23.41
N THR A 309 6.10 -2.19 24.16
CA THR A 309 6.97 -2.64 25.25
C THR A 309 6.16 -3.29 26.37
N ALA A 310 5.02 -2.69 26.77
CA ALA A 310 4.14 -3.27 27.77
C ALA A 310 3.61 -4.65 27.31
N ALA A 311 3.24 -4.78 26.04
CA ALA A 311 2.78 -6.06 25.49
C ALA A 311 3.87 -7.14 25.52
N VAL A 312 5.12 -6.79 25.21
CA VAL A 312 6.26 -7.71 25.31
C VAL A 312 6.48 -8.15 26.78
N ILE A 313 6.35 -7.24 27.74
CA ILE A 313 6.45 -7.56 29.16
C ILE A 313 5.34 -8.52 29.57
N VAL A 314 4.08 -8.24 29.21
CA VAL A 314 2.92 -9.09 29.52
C VAL A 314 3.09 -10.50 28.91
N TRP A 315 3.57 -10.59 27.69
CA TRP A 315 3.92 -11.86 27.05
C TRP A 315 5.04 -12.60 27.80
N ARG A 316 6.09 -11.88 28.20
CA ARG A 316 7.24 -12.47 28.91
C ARG A 316 6.84 -13.10 30.24
N TYR A 317 5.80 -12.60 30.90
CA TYR A 317 5.22 -13.18 32.10
C TYR A 317 4.16 -14.27 31.81
N ASN A 318 4.03 -14.72 30.54
CA ASN A 318 3.06 -15.75 30.11
C ASN A 318 1.59 -15.42 30.38
N ILE A 319 1.25 -14.13 30.43
CA ILE A 319 -0.15 -13.66 30.64
C ILE A 319 -0.90 -13.68 29.29
N THR A 320 -0.20 -13.53 28.17
CA THR A 320 -0.78 -13.57 26.82
C THR A 320 0.01 -14.49 25.90
N SER A 321 -0.62 -14.94 24.79
CA SER A 321 0.02 -15.78 23.77
C SER A 321 0.96 -14.94 22.88
N MET A 322 1.92 -15.63 22.25
CA MET A 322 2.79 -15.00 21.24
C MET A 322 1.97 -14.48 20.05
N THR A 323 0.94 -15.19 19.63
CA THR A 323 0.02 -14.78 18.56
C THR A 323 -0.64 -13.44 18.86
N ASN A 324 -1.11 -13.22 20.09
CA ASN A 324 -1.71 -11.95 20.48
C ASN A 324 -0.68 -10.80 20.46
N LEU A 325 0.55 -11.07 20.89
CA LEU A 325 1.66 -10.12 20.82
C LEU A 325 1.96 -9.74 19.36
N GLU A 326 2.14 -10.74 18.49
CA GLU A 326 2.41 -10.51 17.06
C GLU A 326 1.27 -9.75 16.37
N LEU A 327 0.01 -10.09 16.70
CA LEU A 327 -1.17 -9.39 16.18
C LEU A 327 -1.15 -7.91 16.58
N LEU A 328 -0.93 -7.63 17.87
CA LEU A 328 -0.91 -6.25 18.37
C LEU A 328 0.25 -5.45 17.75
N LEU A 329 1.46 -6.00 17.74
CA LEU A 329 2.62 -5.32 17.14
C LEU A 329 2.43 -5.09 15.64
N GLY A 330 1.86 -6.05 14.92
CA GLY A 330 1.52 -5.91 13.50
C GLY A 330 0.49 -4.81 13.27
N MET A 331 -0.60 -4.76 14.05
CA MET A 331 -1.61 -3.71 13.96
C MET A 331 -1.04 -2.31 14.28
N LEU A 332 -0.20 -2.21 15.30
CA LEU A 332 0.47 -0.95 15.66
C LEU A 332 1.41 -0.49 14.54
N PHE A 333 2.20 -1.40 13.96
CA PHE A 333 3.10 -1.08 12.84
C PHE A 333 2.33 -0.60 11.61
N PHE A 334 1.36 -1.38 11.13
CA PHE A 334 0.62 -1.02 9.92
C PHE A 334 -0.25 0.22 10.13
N GLY A 335 -0.88 0.37 11.30
CA GLY A 335 -1.63 1.57 11.64
C GLY A 335 -0.75 2.81 11.64
N TRP A 336 0.41 2.75 12.28
CA TRP A 336 1.39 3.82 12.26
C TRP A 336 1.87 4.14 10.85
N PHE A 337 2.17 3.12 10.04
CA PHE A 337 2.67 3.28 8.69
C PHE A 337 1.67 3.99 7.76
N VAL A 338 0.37 3.70 7.93
CA VAL A 338 -0.72 4.41 7.25
C VAL A 338 -0.73 5.88 7.67
N VAL A 339 -0.69 6.17 8.97
CA VAL A 339 -0.71 7.55 9.48
C VAL A 339 0.55 8.31 9.04
N PHE A 340 1.72 7.68 9.06
CA PHE A 340 2.97 8.24 8.55
C PHE A 340 2.85 8.69 7.08
N SER A 341 2.36 7.81 6.21
CA SER A 341 2.16 8.13 4.80
C SER A 341 1.13 9.24 4.58
N ARG A 342 0.09 9.29 5.43
CA ARG A 342 -0.94 10.37 5.38
C ARG A 342 -0.38 11.71 5.85
N GLN A 343 0.47 11.73 6.87
CA GLN A 343 1.15 12.95 7.34
C GLN A 343 2.03 13.56 6.25
N ILE A 344 2.78 12.74 5.53
CA ILE A 344 3.60 13.22 4.39
C ILE A 344 2.69 13.80 3.29
N ALA A 345 1.61 13.11 2.95
CA ALA A 345 0.66 13.61 1.95
C ALA A 345 -0.05 14.90 2.38
N ALA A 346 -0.27 15.11 3.68
CA ALA A 346 -0.80 16.37 4.19
C ALA A 346 0.21 17.51 4.04
N LEU A 347 1.48 17.29 4.37
CA LEU A 347 2.55 18.27 4.15
C LEU A 347 2.68 18.67 2.68
N GLU A 348 2.49 17.73 1.75
CA GLU A 348 2.47 18.02 0.32
C GLU A 348 1.25 18.86 -0.08
N ALA A 349 0.07 18.53 0.43
CA ALA A 349 -1.16 19.27 0.14
C ALA A 349 -1.09 20.73 0.64
N ASP A 350 -0.62 20.93 1.88
CA ASP A 350 -0.43 22.27 2.46
C ASP A 350 0.54 23.11 1.61
N ARG A 351 1.63 22.50 1.16
CA ARG A 351 2.61 23.14 0.29
C ARG A 351 2.01 23.60 -1.05
N ILE A 352 1.23 22.73 -1.70
CA ILE A 352 0.58 23.04 -2.98
C ILE A 352 -0.39 24.21 -2.79
N GLN A 353 -1.12 24.23 -1.69
CA GLN A 353 -2.05 25.31 -1.36
C GLN A 353 -1.32 26.63 -1.11
N GLU A 354 -0.20 26.61 -0.38
CA GLU A 354 0.67 27.79 -0.18
C GLU A 354 1.16 28.34 -1.52
N GLN A 355 1.59 27.49 -2.47
CA GLN A 355 2.04 27.92 -3.80
C GLN A 355 0.91 28.54 -4.62
N ILE A 356 -0.28 27.97 -4.62
CA ILE A 356 -1.45 28.50 -5.35
C ILE A 356 -1.80 29.88 -4.79
N MET A 357 -1.85 30.03 -3.47
CA MET A 357 -2.15 31.31 -2.81
C MET A 357 -1.11 32.39 -3.14
N HIS A 358 0.17 32.01 -3.16
CA HIS A 358 1.24 32.94 -3.53
C HIS A 358 1.12 33.42 -4.99
N VAL A 359 0.82 32.53 -5.93
CA VAL A 359 0.60 32.89 -7.34
C VAL A 359 -0.63 33.77 -7.50
N GLN A 360 -1.71 33.53 -6.76
CA GLN A 360 -2.91 34.38 -6.78
C GLN A 360 -2.61 35.79 -6.27
N LEU A 361 -1.90 35.94 -5.15
CA LEU A 361 -1.50 37.23 -4.59
C LEU A 361 -0.61 38.02 -5.56
N MET A 362 0.35 37.37 -6.22
CA MET A 362 1.21 37.99 -7.20
C MET A 362 0.42 38.47 -8.44
N SER A 363 -0.59 37.69 -8.87
CA SER A 363 -1.44 38.06 -9.99
C SER A 363 -2.35 39.27 -9.65
N GLU A 364 -2.89 39.33 -8.43
CA GLU A 364 -3.70 40.47 -7.95
C GLU A 364 -2.87 41.73 -7.81
N GLN A 365 -1.65 41.61 -7.28
CA GLN A 365 -0.70 42.75 -7.21
C GLN A 365 -0.28 43.24 -8.61
N GLY A 366 -0.04 42.32 -9.55
CA GLY A 366 0.26 42.64 -10.92
C GLY A 366 -0.90 43.38 -11.61
N MET A 367 -2.14 42.92 -11.40
CA MET A 367 -3.34 43.58 -11.93
C MET A 367 -3.57 44.97 -11.30
N SER A 368 -3.35 45.11 -9.99
CA SER A 368 -3.50 46.39 -9.29
C SER A 368 -2.43 47.41 -9.75
N MET A 369 -1.20 46.93 -10.00
CA MET A 369 -0.14 47.78 -10.61
C MET A 369 -0.50 48.25 -12.02
N LEU A 370 -1.03 47.37 -12.86
CA LEU A 370 -1.48 47.72 -14.21
C LEU A 370 -2.64 48.72 -14.18
N ALA A 371 -3.60 48.55 -13.25
CA ALA A 371 -4.73 49.45 -13.07
C ALA A 371 -4.31 50.85 -12.52
N SER A 372 -3.14 50.95 -11.87
CA SER A 372 -2.61 52.19 -11.34
C SER A 372 -1.73 52.97 -12.35
N LEU A 373 -1.44 52.41 -13.51
CA LEU A 373 -0.69 53.10 -14.57
C LEU A 373 -1.57 54.17 -15.25
N PRO A 374 -1.08 55.42 -15.42
CA PRO A 374 -1.82 56.45 -16.12
C PRO A 374 -2.09 56.04 -17.58
N GLU A 375 -3.32 56.29 -18.06
CA GLU A 375 -3.80 55.90 -19.41
C GLU A 375 -2.88 56.41 -20.56
N SER A 376 -2.07 57.45 -20.31
CA SER A 376 -1.11 57.99 -21.28
C SER A 376 0.01 57.01 -21.66
N ARG A 377 0.31 55.98 -20.87
CA ARG A 377 1.33 54.95 -21.20
C ARG A 377 0.78 53.76 -21.98
N LEU A 378 -0.52 53.49 -21.92
CA LEU A 378 -1.18 52.41 -22.67
C LEU A 378 -1.45 52.78 -24.13
N ALA A 379 -1.35 54.09 -24.48
CA ALA A 379 -1.58 54.59 -25.85
C ALA A 379 -0.32 54.70 -26.70
N SER A 380 0.89 54.53 -26.14
CA SER A 380 2.15 54.72 -26.89
C SER A 380 2.68 53.45 -27.58
N ASP A 381 2.08 52.29 -27.35
CA ASP A 381 2.48 50.98 -27.92
C ASP A 381 1.46 50.40 -28.92
N ARG A 382 0.64 51.29 -29.55
CA ARG A 382 -0.23 50.93 -30.69
C ARG A 382 0.23 51.58 -31.97
#